data_5c533d874532ddb4301b826c643ec554
#
_entry.id   5c533d874532ddb4301b826c643ec554
#
_cell.length_a   1.000
_cell.length_b   1.000
_cell.length_c   1.000
_cell.angle_alpha   90.00
_cell.angle_beta   90.00
_cell.angle_gamma   90.00
#
_symmetry.space_group_name_H-M   'P 1'
#
loop_
_entity.id
_entity.type
_entity.pdbx_description
1 polymer ?
#
loop_
_entity_poly.entity_id
_entity_poly.type
_entity_poly.pdbx_seq_one_letter_code
_entity_poly.pdbx_strand_id
1 'polypeptide(L)'
;KYLTAQGCTVTTLRQEDLETLLADATLPAKVKRVLAIRKELGKSSIKKYESARNVVCKDGRAHGLLSFYGARTGRYAGRLIQVQNLPRTYLHGDVLDTARNLARRADYRGLQMVFGSVSDTLSQLIRTILIPTPGNKFIDADFSSIEARVLAWLAGESWSLEVFRTHGKIYEAQASQMFGVPLEKIRKGNPEYALRQKGKVAVLALGYQGGVGALISMGALNMGIPEEDLQG
;
A
#
# COMPACT_ATOMS: atom_id res chain seq x y z
N LYS A 1 -13.44 -12.99 24.54
CA LYS A 1 -14.57 -13.19 25.47
C LYS A 1 -15.94 -13.25 24.72
N TYR A 2 -16.35 -12.21 23.96
CA TYR A 2 -17.66 -12.25 23.26
C TYR A 2 -17.74 -13.40 22.24
N LEU A 3 -16.73 -13.56 21.37
CA LEU A 3 -16.69 -14.62 20.36
C LEU A 3 -16.68 -16.00 20.99
N THR A 4 -15.91 -16.19 22.05
CA THR A 4 -15.86 -17.43 22.82
C THR A 4 -17.22 -17.77 23.44
N ALA A 5 -17.94 -16.75 23.98
CA ALA A 5 -19.29 -16.91 24.49
C ALA A 5 -20.32 -17.27 23.42
N GLN A 6 -20.03 -16.99 22.14
CA GLN A 6 -20.85 -17.40 20.98
C GLN A 6 -20.40 -18.73 20.38
N GLY A 7 -19.52 -19.47 21.05
CA GLY A 7 -18.97 -20.75 20.56
C GLY A 7 -17.93 -20.64 19.45
N CYS A 8 -17.45 -19.42 19.18
CA CYS A 8 -16.46 -19.19 18.11
C CYS A 8 -15.06 -19.11 18.69
N THR A 9 -14.20 -20.07 18.35
CA THR A 9 -12.79 -20.05 18.72
C THR A 9 -12.00 -19.28 17.65
N VAL A 10 -11.51 -18.09 18.03
CA VAL A 10 -10.70 -17.24 17.15
C VAL A 10 -9.37 -17.00 17.85
N THR A 11 -8.27 -17.41 17.21
CA THR A 11 -6.90 -17.28 17.75
C THR A 11 -6.35 -15.88 17.65
N THR A 12 -6.73 -15.15 16.59
CA THR A 12 -6.23 -13.80 16.32
C THR A 12 -7.30 -12.95 15.64
N LEU A 13 -7.22 -11.63 15.80
CA LEU A 13 -8.10 -10.63 15.21
C LEU A 13 -7.29 -9.63 14.37
N ARG A 14 -6.21 -10.08 13.73
CA ARG A 14 -5.46 -9.27 12.78
C ARG A 14 -6.31 -9.01 11.53
N GLN A 15 -5.95 -7.99 10.77
CA GLN A 15 -6.72 -7.56 9.59
C GLN A 15 -6.91 -8.71 8.58
N GLU A 16 -5.86 -9.46 8.32
CA GLU A 16 -5.82 -10.60 7.40
C GLU A 16 -6.78 -11.72 7.84
N ASP A 17 -6.75 -12.05 9.13
CA ASP A 17 -7.60 -13.09 9.71
C ASP A 17 -9.08 -12.67 9.73
N LEU A 18 -9.35 -11.37 9.92
CA LEU A 18 -10.73 -10.85 9.89
C LEU A 18 -11.38 -11.01 8.51
N GLU A 19 -10.62 -10.93 7.44
CA GLU A 19 -11.15 -11.14 6.07
C GLU A 19 -11.55 -12.59 5.86
N THR A 20 -10.71 -13.52 6.26
CA THR A 20 -10.99 -14.96 6.21
C THR A 20 -12.20 -15.32 7.07
N LEU A 21 -12.26 -14.82 8.31
CA LEU A 21 -13.39 -15.06 9.21
C LEU A 21 -14.71 -14.48 8.68
N LEU A 22 -14.70 -13.30 8.07
CA LEU A 22 -15.90 -12.71 7.48
C LEU A 22 -16.40 -13.48 6.25
N ALA A 23 -15.49 -14.15 5.52
CA ALA A 23 -15.84 -15.00 4.38
C ALA A 23 -16.40 -16.37 4.81
N ASP A 24 -16.16 -16.81 6.05
CA ASP A 24 -16.67 -18.08 6.56
C ASP A 24 -18.20 -18.09 6.64
N ALA A 25 -18.85 -18.93 5.80
CA ALA A 25 -20.30 -19.03 5.74
C ALA A 25 -20.92 -19.60 7.02
N THR A 26 -20.16 -20.35 7.82
CA THR A 26 -20.65 -21.05 9.02
C THR A 26 -20.83 -20.13 10.22
N LEU A 27 -20.19 -18.94 10.23
CA LEU A 27 -20.29 -18.02 11.34
C LEU A 27 -21.67 -17.36 11.47
N PRO A 28 -22.22 -17.28 12.69
CA PRO A 28 -23.48 -16.60 12.95
C PRO A 28 -23.48 -15.12 12.50
N ALA A 29 -24.59 -14.65 11.96
CA ALA A 29 -24.71 -13.27 11.47
C ALA A 29 -24.36 -12.21 12.53
N LYS A 30 -24.70 -12.43 13.79
CA LYS A 30 -24.30 -11.55 14.91
C LYS A 30 -22.81 -11.47 15.10
N VAL A 31 -22.10 -12.60 14.96
CA VAL A 31 -20.62 -12.66 15.04
C VAL A 31 -20.02 -11.93 13.87
N LYS A 32 -20.46 -12.19 12.64
CA LYS A 32 -20.01 -11.46 11.44
C LYS A 32 -20.16 -9.95 11.59
N ARG A 33 -21.30 -9.49 12.12
CA ARG A 33 -21.51 -8.05 12.36
C ARG A 33 -20.48 -7.47 13.34
N VAL A 34 -20.16 -8.16 14.42
CA VAL A 34 -19.15 -7.70 15.40
C VAL A 34 -17.74 -7.68 14.77
N LEU A 35 -17.39 -8.72 13.98
CA LEU A 35 -16.11 -8.78 13.26
C LEU A 35 -16.01 -7.68 12.21
N ALA A 36 -17.09 -7.38 11.48
CA ALA A 36 -17.13 -6.27 10.52
C ALA A 36 -16.91 -4.91 11.21
N ILE A 37 -17.59 -4.65 12.33
CA ILE A 37 -17.38 -3.45 13.14
C ILE A 37 -15.92 -3.39 13.64
N ARG A 38 -15.36 -4.50 14.09
CA ARG A 38 -13.97 -4.57 14.52
C ARG A 38 -12.99 -4.26 13.38
N LYS A 39 -13.27 -4.78 12.18
CA LYS A 39 -12.47 -4.49 10.97
C LYS A 39 -12.48 -2.99 10.66
N GLU A 40 -13.65 -2.36 10.66
CA GLU A 40 -13.80 -0.91 10.42
C GLU A 40 -13.07 -0.07 11.48
N LEU A 41 -13.25 -0.37 12.77
CA LEU A 41 -12.60 0.33 13.87
C LEU A 41 -11.07 0.11 13.91
N GLY A 42 -10.58 -0.96 13.32
CA GLY A 42 -9.16 -1.29 13.24
C GLY A 42 -8.36 -0.44 12.24
N LYS A 43 -9.04 0.32 11.36
CA LYS A 43 -8.37 1.13 10.33
C LYS A 43 -7.62 2.30 10.95
N SER A 44 -6.31 2.14 11.06
CA SER A 44 -5.40 3.17 11.62
C SER A 44 -5.37 4.46 10.80
N SER A 45 -5.72 4.39 9.50
CA SER A 45 -5.73 5.55 8.60
C SER A 45 -6.71 6.64 9.03
N ILE A 46 -7.87 6.27 9.62
CA ILE A 46 -8.86 7.24 10.10
C ILE A 46 -8.34 8.03 11.31
N LYS A 47 -7.55 7.39 12.19
CA LYS A 47 -6.91 8.07 13.32
C LYS A 47 -5.95 9.18 12.89
N LYS A 48 -5.50 9.17 11.64
CA LYS A 48 -4.67 10.23 11.08
C LYS A 48 -5.39 11.58 10.99
N TYR A 49 -6.71 11.61 10.91
CA TYR A 49 -7.47 12.87 10.96
C TYR A 49 -7.35 13.55 12.33
N GLU A 50 -7.40 12.79 13.42
CA GLU A 50 -7.16 13.33 14.77
C GLU A 50 -5.72 13.83 14.90
N SER A 51 -4.75 13.03 14.45
CA SER A 51 -3.34 13.44 14.41
C SER A 51 -3.16 14.72 13.58
N ALA A 52 -3.80 14.81 12.42
CA ALA A 52 -3.75 16.00 11.58
C ALA A 52 -4.31 17.23 12.29
N ARG A 53 -5.47 17.11 12.94
CA ARG A 53 -6.07 18.20 13.71
C ARG A 53 -5.17 18.68 14.86
N ASN A 54 -4.52 17.74 15.54
CA ASN A 54 -3.70 18.03 16.71
C ASN A 54 -2.33 18.67 16.38
N VAL A 55 -1.88 18.58 15.13
CA VAL A 55 -0.58 19.16 14.69
C VAL A 55 -0.72 20.49 13.98
N VAL A 56 -1.95 20.95 13.73
CA VAL A 56 -2.18 22.27 13.12
C VAL A 56 -1.78 23.34 14.11
N CYS A 57 -0.84 24.17 13.71
CA CYS A 57 -0.34 25.31 14.49
C CYS A 57 -1.25 26.55 14.31
N LYS A 58 -0.98 27.62 15.07
CA LYS A 58 -1.76 28.87 15.03
C LYS A 58 -1.80 29.52 13.64
N ASP A 59 -0.81 29.28 12.80
CA ASP A 59 -0.72 29.74 11.40
C ASP A 59 -1.49 28.88 10.40
N GLY A 60 -2.23 27.88 10.89
CA GLY A 60 -2.97 26.93 10.04
C GLY A 60 -2.13 25.86 9.36
N ARG A 61 -0.85 25.75 9.70
CA ARG A 61 0.10 24.80 9.10
C ARG A 61 0.52 23.71 10.08
N ALA A 62 0.98 22.59 9.54
CA ALA A 62 1.63 21.54 10.30
C ALA A 62 3.15 21.65 10.15
N HIS A 63 3.85 21.78 11.27
CA HIS A 63 5.32 21.90 11.34
C HIS A 63 5.94 20.65 11.96
N GLY A 64 7.25 20.41 11.69
CA GLY A 64 8.02 19.35 12.33
C GLY A 64 7.58 17.92 11.93
N LEU A 65 7.00 17.75 10.75
CA LEU A 65 6.50 16.45 10.27
C LEU A 65 7.61 15.47 9.87
N LEU A 66 8.84 15.94 9.72
CA LEU A 66 9.99 15.14 9.32
C LEU A 66 11.14 15.35 10.31
N SER A 67 11.83 14.26 10.65
CA SER A 67 13.08 14.27 11.41
C SER A 67 14.23 14.00 10.45
N PHE A 68 15.17 14.94 10.36
CA PHE A 68 16.39 14.75 9.61
C PHE A 68 17.20 13.60 10.20
N TYR A 69 17.71 12.72 9.34
CA TYR A 69 18.48 11.54 9.74
C TYR A 69 17.78 10.69 10.83
N GLY A 70 16.44 10.62 10.80
CA GLY A 70 15.65 9.94 11.83
C GLY A 70 15.66 8.41 11.72
N ALA A 71 16.07 7.86 10.59
CA ALA A 71 16.24 6.43 10.37
C ALA A 71 17.72 6.05 10.41
N ARG A 72 18.02 4.80 10.82
CA ARG A 72 19.40 4.27 10.88
C ARG A 72 20.15 4.35 9.55
N THR A 73 19.42 4.32 8.44
CA THR A 73 19.96 4.43 7.08
C THR A 73 20.21 5.86 6.61
N GLY A 74 20.07 6.86 7.46
CA GLY A 74 20.23 8.27 7.11
C GLY A 74 19.03 8.93 6.44
N ARG A 75 17.93 8.19 6.25
CA ARG A 75 16.69 8.74 5.67
C ARG A 75 15.96 9.63 6.68
N TYR A 76 15.19 10.59 6.15
CA TYR A 76 14.19 11.30 6.97
C TYR A 76 13.18 10.32 7.55
N ALA A 77 12.88 10.46 8.83
CA ALA A 77 11.78 9.73 9.46
C ALA A 77 10.54 10.64 9.58
N GLY A 78 9.38 10.08 9.34
CA GLY A 78 8.11 10.77 9.54
C GLY A 78 7.78 10.91 11.01
N ARG A 79 7.27 12.08 11.39
CA ARG A 79 6.79 12.39 12.74
C ARG A 79 5.31 12.76 12.67
N LEU A 80 4.62 12.66 13.80
CA LEU A 80 3.24 13.10 13.96
C LEU A 80 2.29 12.39 12.97
N ILE A 81 1.94 13.03 11.88
CA ILE A 81 1.04 12.45 10.85
C ILE A 81 1.74 11.34 10.05
N GLN A 82 3.07 11.38 9.90
CA GLN A 82 3.86 10.50 9.02
C GLN A 82 3.32 10.51 7.58
N VAL A 83 3.44 11.65 6.92
CA VAL A 83 2.86 11.92 5.60
C VAL A 83 3.22 10.90 4.52
N GLN A 84 4.42 10.30 4.56
CA GLN A 84 4.87 9.26 3.64
C GLN A 84 4.08 7.94 3.79
N ASN A 85 3.47 7.69 4.95
CA ASN A 85 2.72 6.48 5.26
C ASN A 85 1.19 6.66 5.12
N LEU A 86 0.75 7.77 4.54
CA LEU A 86 -0.68 7.97 4.29
C LEU A 86 -1.13 7.05 3.13
N PRO A 87 -2.36 6.50 3.21
CA PRO A 87 -2.92 5.68 2.13
C PRO A 87 -2.94 6.43 0.80
N ARG A 88 -2.87 5.68 -0.30
CA ARG A 88 -3.03 6.27 -1.64
C ARG A 88 -4.48 6.64 -1.88
N THR A 89 -4.70 7.71 -2.62
CA THR A 89 -6.00 8.10 -3.17
C THR A 89 -6.16 7.47 -4.55
N TYR A 90 -7.22 6.71 -4.76
CA TYR A 90 -7.59 6.13 -6.04
C TYR A 90 -8.81 6.85 -6.65
N LEU A 91 -9.40 7.76 -5.91
CA LEU A 91 -10.50 8.61 -6.37
C LEU A 91 -9.92 9.79 -7.14
N HIS A 92 -10.46 10.10 -8.30
CA HIS A 92 -10.00 11.18 -9.17
C HIS A 92 -11.17 12.00 -9.71
N GLY A 93 -10.91 13.24 -10.12
CA GLY A 93 -11.89 14.12 -10.74
C GLY A 93 -13.18 14.28 -9.93
N ASP A 94 -14.32 14.27 -10.59
CA ASP A 94 -15.64 14.46 -9.98
C ASP A 94 -15.99 13.45 -8.88
N VAL A 95 -15.47 12.24 -9.00
CA VAL A 95 -15.66 11.19 -7.98
C VAL A 95 -14.98 11.58 -6.67
N LEU A 96 -13.77 12.13 -6.74
CA LEU A 96 -13.04 12.64 -5.58
C LEU A 96 -13.76 13.84 -4.95
N ASP A 97 -14.25 14.75 -5.77
CA ASP A 97 -14.97 15.94 -5.29
C ASP A 97 -16.31 15.60 -4.68
N THR A 98 -17.01 14.61 -5.23
CA THR A 98 -18.23 14.05 -4.62
C THR A 98 -17.93 13.48 -3.24
N ALA A 99 -16.86 12.65 -3.10
CA ALA A 99 -16.47 12.09 -1.82
C ALA A 99 -16.11 13.17 -0.79
N ARG A 100 -15.37 14.21 -1.20
CA ARG A 100 -15.04 15.36 -0.35
C ARG A 100 -16.27 16.12 0.11
N ASN A 101 -17.21 16.37 -0.79
CA ASN A 101 -18.45 17.12 -0.49
C ASN A 101 -19.33 16.36 0.50
N LEU A 102 -19.51 15.06 0.31
CA LEU A 102 -20.24 14.22 1.24
C LEU A 102 -19.55 14.17 2.62
N ALA A 103 -18.22 14.02 2.64
CA ALA A 103 -17.46 14.02 3.89
C ALA A 103 -17.55 15.35 4.64
N ARG A 104 -17.46 16.50 3.95
CA ARG A 104 -17.59 17.84 4.54
C ARG A 104 -18.97 18.08 5.15
N ARG A 105 -20.02 17.50 4.55
CA ARG A 105 -21.41 17.60 5.05
C ARG A 105 -21.72 16.57 6.13
N ALA A 106 -20.75 15.72 6.51
CA ALA A 106 -20.94 14.58 7.39
C ALA A 106 -22.07 13.64 6.92
N ASP A 107 -22.29 13.55 5.61
CA ASP A 107 -23.29 12.66 5.02
C ASP A 107 -22.73 11.24 4.88
N TYR A 108 -22.69 10.54 6.01
CA TYR A 108 -22.19 9.16 6.06
C TYR A 108 -23.09 8.17 5.31
N ARG A 109 -24.40 8.46 5.19
CA ARG A 109 -25.31 7.63 4.38
C ARG A 109 -25.00 7.77 2.90
N GLY A 110 -24.79 8.99 2.42
CA GLY A 110 -24.36 9.26 1.05
C GLY A 110 -23.03 8.58 0.74
N LEU A 111 -22.04 8.68 1.64
CA LEU A 111 -20.77 7.99 1.48
C LEU A 111 -20.95 6.48 1.39
N GLN A 112 -21.75 5.88 2.25
CA GLN A 112 -22.03 4.45 2.24
C GLN A 112 -22.75 4.01 0.97
N MET A 113 -23.73 4.80 0.51
CA MET A 113 -24.52 4.48 -0.68
C MET A 113 -23.72 4.57 -1.97
N VAL A 114 -22.87 5.61 -2.11
CA VAL A 114 -22.09 5.85 -3.34
C VAL A 114 -20.82 5.02 -3.39
N PHE A 115 -20.12 4.85 -2.27
CA PHE A 115 -18.78 4.24 -2.23
C PHE A 115 -18.73 2.88 -1.52
N GLY A 116 -19.82 2.41 -0.93
CA GLY A 116 -19.90 1.11 -0.26
C GLY A 116 -19.25 1.05 1.13
N SER A 117 -18.22 1.85 1.41
CA SER A 117 -17.52 1.89 2.70
C SER A 117 -17.13 3.31 3.07
N VAL A 118 -17.66 3.80 4.17
CA VAL A 118 -17.33 5.12 4.72
C VAL A 118 -15.86 5.18 5.12
N SER A 119 -15.38 4.16 5.83
CA SER A 119 -14.01 4.14 6.35
C SER A 119 -12.95 4.06 5.24
N ASP A 120 -13.21 3.30 4.16
CA ASP A 120 -12.30 3.23 3.00
C ASP A 120 -12.28 4.55 2.25
N THR A 121 -13.44 5.17 2.05
CA THR A 121 -13.52 6.48 1.41
C THR A 121 -12.78 7.54 2.21
N LEU A 122 -13.00 7.62 3.52
CA LEU A 122 -12.28 8.54 4.40
C LEU A 122 -10.76 8.25 4.39
N SER A 123 -10.36 6.99 4.40
CA SER A 123 -8.95 6.60 4.27
C SER A 123 -8.31 7.14 2.99
N GLN A 124 -9.02 7.08 1.87
CA GLN A 124 -8.54 7.62 0.60
C GLN A 124 -8.50 9.15 0.56
N LEU A 125 -9.36 9.83 1.32
CA LEU A 125 -9.39 11.29 1.38
C LEU A 125 -8.28 11.89 2.25
N ILE A 126 -7.60 11.11 3.09
CA ILE A 126 -6.64 11.65 4.09
C ILE A 126 -5.50 12.46 3.44
N ARG A 127 -4.97 12.05 2.28
CA ARG A 127 -3.93 12.83 1.58
C ARG A 127 -4.41 14.19 1.12
N THR A 128 -5.69 14.35 0.89
CA THR A 128 -6.27 15.57 0.36
C THR A 128 -6.41 16.69 1.38
N ILE A 129 -6.10 16.42 2.67
CA ILE A 129 -5.96 17.48 3.69
C ILE A 129 -4.68 18.30 3.50
N LEU A 130 -3.68 17.75 2.80
CA LEU A 130 -2.45 18.44 2.50
C LEU A 130 -2.69 19.34 1.30
N ILE A 131 -2.74 20.63 1.54
CA ILE A 131 -2.96 21.65 0.50
C ILE A 131 -1.76 22.62 0.48
N PRO A 132 -1.34 23.08 -0.69
CA PRO A 132 -0.32 24.12 -0.78
C PRO A 132 -0.88 25.46 -0.31
N THR A 133 0.00 26.38 0.07
CA THR A 133 -0.39 27.78 0.30
C THR A 133 -0.98 28.39 -0.97
N PRO A 134 -1.99 29.27 -0.90
CA PRO A 134 -2.54 29.94 -2.06
C PRO A 134 -1.46 30.49 -2.99
N GLY A 135 -1.59 30.27 -4.29
CA GLY A 135 -0.60 30.66 -5.30
C GLY A 135 0.58 29.69 -5.46
N ASN A 136 0.71 28.68 -4.61
CA ASN A 136 1.77 27.66 -4.69
C ASN A 136 1.19 26.29 -5.14
N LYS A 137 2.11 25.37 -5.47
CA LYS A 137 1.80 23.98 -5.79
C LYS A 137 2.83 23.06 -5.13
N PHE A 138 2.44 21.83 -4.86
CA PHE A 138 3.39 20.77 -4.53
C PHE A 138 4.10 20.31 -5.81
N ILE A 139 5.40 20.08 -5.68
CA ILE A 139 6.22 19.39 -6.67
C ILE A 139 6.68 18.11 -6.01
N ASP A 140 6.32 16.99 -6.61
CA ASP A 140 6.71 15.66 -6.16
C ASP A 140 7.64 15.05 -7.19
N ALA A 141 8.84 14.64 -6.74
CA ALA A 141 9.84 14.00 -7.58
C ALA A 141 10.52 12.87 -6.81
N ASP A 142 10.65 11.72 -7.46
CA ASP A 142 11.28 10.54 -6.88
C ASP A 142 12.29 9.92 -7.85
N PHE A 143 13.38 9.41 -7.32
CA PHE A 143 14.36 8.66 -8.11
C PHE A 143 13.84 7.27 -8.41
N SER A 144 13.45 7.04 -9.66
CA SER A 144 12.90 5.75 -10.08
C SER A 144 13.86 4.59 -9.80
N SER A 145 13.42 3.65 -8.96
CA SER A 145 14.15 2.41 -8.64
C SER A 145 15.59 2.64 -8.17
N ILE A 146 15.85 3.72 -7.41
CA ILE A 146 17.22 4.12 -7.07
C ILE A 146 18.01 3.03 -6.34
N GLU A 147 17.37 2.29 -5.44
CA GLU A 147 18.01 1.21 -4.69
C GLU A 147 18.47 0.08 -5.62
N ALA A 148 17.62 -0.34 -6.54
CA ALA A 148 17.97 -1.37 -7.52
C ALA A 148 19.08 -0.91 -8.47
N ARG A 149 19.09 0.38 -8.85
CA ARG A 149 20.16 0.96 -9.68
C ARG A 149 21.51 0.95 -8.96
N VAL A 150 21.53 1.40 -7.71
CA VAL A 150 22.74 1.45 -6.89
C VAL A 150 23.24 0.03 -6.60
N LEU A 151 22.33 -0.90 -6.28
CA LEU A 151 22.68 -2.29 -6.05
C LEU A 151 23.31 -2.94 -7.29
N ALA A 152 22.70 -2.78 -8.47
CA ALA A 152 23.22 -3.30 -9.73
C ALA A 152 24.59 -2.69 -10.07
N TRP A 153 24.79 -1.41 -9.78
CA TRP A 153 26.07 -0.75 -9.97
C TRP A 153 27.15 -1.30 -9.03
N LEU A 154 26.85 -1.45 -7.74
CA LEU A 154 27.77 -2.00 -6.74
C LEU A 154 28.12 -3.47 -7.02
N ALA A 155 27.14 -4.26 -7.48
CA ALA A 155 27.33 -5.67 -7.82
C ALA A 155 28.01 -5.88 -9.18
N GLY A 156 28.16 -4.84 -10.01
CA GLY A 156 28.65 -4.97 -11.39
C GLY A 156 27.69 -5.72 -12.31
N GLU A 157 26.38 -5.73 -11.99
CA GLU A 157 25.36 -6.48 -12.73
C GLU A 157 25.01 -5.78 -14.05
N SER A 158 25.72 -6.13 -15.10
CA SER A 158 25.69 -5.44 -16.39
C SER A 158 24.31 -5.45 -17.06
N TRP A 159 23.56 -6.56 -16.98
CA TRP A 159 22.26 -6.65 -17.63
C TRP A 159 21.23 -5.70 -17.00
N SER A 160 21.18 -5.62 -15.67
CA SER A 160 20.32 -4.68 -14.96
C SER A 160 20.67 -3.23 -15.28
N LEU A 161 21.97 -2.93 -15.33
CA LEU A 161 22.45 -1.59 -15.69
C LEU A 161 22.03 -1.22 -17.13
N GLU A 162 22.11 -2.18 -18.06
CA GLU A 162 21.69 -1.95 -19.45
C GLU A 162 20.17 -1.74 -19.54
N VAL A 163 19.36 -2.52 -18.79
CA VAL A 163 17.92 -2.29 -18.67
C VAL A 163 17.64 -0.86 -18.21
N PHE A 164 18.36 -0.37 -17.21
CA PHE A 164 18.18 0.99 -16.70
C PHE A 164 18.64 2.09 -17.68
N ARG A 165 19.65 1.82 -18.50
CA ARG A 165 20.15 2.76 -19.52
C ARG A 165 19.18 2.88 -20.69
N THR A 166 18.51 1.79 -21.06
CA THR A 166 17.66 1.71 -22.24
C THR A 166 16.22 2.11 -21.93
N HIS A 167 15.46 1.27 -21.26
CA HIS A 167 14.02 1.47 -21.07
C HIS A 167 13.54 1.53 -19.62
N GLY A 168 14.39 1.19 -18.65
CA GLY A 168 14.13 1.27 -17.21
C GLY A 168 13.08 0.31 -16.67
N LYS A 169 12.55 -0.62 -17.47
CA LYS A 169 11.47 -1.54 -17.08
C LYS A 169 12.04 -2.77 -16.37
N ILE A 170 12.69 -2.58 -15.23
CA ILE A 170 13.42 -3.65 -14.53
C ILE A 170 12.50 -4.81 -14.09
N TYR A 171 11.25 -4.53 -13.67
CA TYR A 171 10.33 -5.58 -13.24
C TYR A 171 9.83 -6.44 -14.39
N GLU A 172 9.57 -5.83 -15.55
CA GLU A 172 9.20 -6.53 -16.77
C GLU A 172 10.38 -7.34 -17.33
N ALA A 173 11.58 -6.78 -17.27
CA ALA A 173 12.80 -7.47 -17.71
C ALA A 173 13.11 -8.67 -16.79
N GLN A 174 12.99 -8.51 -15.48
CA GLN A 174 13.13 -9.60 -14.53
C GLN A 174 12.11 -10.72 -14.78
N ALA A 175 10.85 -10.35 -15.00
CA ALA A 175 9.80 -11.31 -15.31
C ALA A 175 10.05 -12.02 -16.64
N SER A 176 10.56 -11.32 -17.64
CA SER A 176 10.95 -11.87 -18.93
C SER A 176 12.01 -12.98 -18.78
N GLN A 177 13.02 -12.74 -17.96
CA GLN A 177 14.08 -13.73 -17.67
C GLN A 177 13.56 -14.92 -16.87
N MET A 178 12.78 -14.66 -15.82
CA MET A 178 12.25 -15.72 -14.94
C MET A 178 11.32 -16.69 -15.66
N PHE A 179 10.48 -16.18 -16.57
CA PHE A 179 9.40 -16.97 -17.20
C PHE A 179 9.63 -17.24 -18.69
N GLY A 180 10.73 -16.81 -19.27
CA GLY A 180 11.03 -17.00 -20.70
C GLY A 180 10.04 -16.29 -21.64
N VAL A 181 9.32 -15.28 -21.14
CA VAL A 181 8.32 -14.52 -21.92
C VAL A 181 8.96 -13.27 -22.49
N PRO A 182 8.85 -13.00 -23.81
CA PRO A 182 9.39 -11.79 -24.41
C PRO A 182 8.91 -10.52 -23.75
N LEU A 183 9.82 -9.56 -23.52
CA LEU A 183 9.55 -8.29 -22.83
C LEU A 183 8.36 -7.52 -23.44
N GLU A 184 8.22 -7.57 -24.76
CA GLU A 184 7.17 -6.89 -25.53
C GLU A 184 5.76 -7.40 -25.18
N LYS A 185 5.65 -8.64 -24.70
CA LYS A 185 4.39 -9.22 -24.25
C LYS A 185 4.02 -8.79 -22.85
N ILE A 186 5.00 -8.46 -21.99
CA ILE A 186 4.77 -8.04 -20.60
C ILE A 186 4.44 -6.53 -20.56
N ARG A 187 3.31 -6.15 -21.14
CA ARG A 187 2.83 -4.76 -21.22
C ARG A 187 1.35 -4.65 -20.85
N LYS A 188 0.94 -3.46 -20.40
CA LYS A 188 -0.48 -3.19 -20.10
C LYS A 188 -1.36 -3.54 -21.28
N GLY A 189 -2.45 -4.25 -21.01
CA GLY A 189 -3.40 -4.74 -22.02
C GLY A 189 -3.18 -6.21 -22.43
N ASN A 190 -2.04 -6.80 -22.13
CA ASN A 190 -1.77 -8.21 -22.38
C ASN A 190 -1.96 -9.05 -21.11
N PRO A 191 -2.39 -10.31 -21.20
CA PRO A 191 -2.49 -11.23 -20.07
C PRO A 191 -1.16 -11.39 -19.32
N GLU A 192 -0.05 -11.44 -20.06
CA GLU A 192 1.31 -11.59 -19.52
C GLU A 192 1.76 -10.43 -18.63
N TYR A 193 1.04 -9.31 -18.63
CA TYR A 193 1.35 -8.19 -17.75
C TYR A 193 1.27 -8.55 -16.26
N ALA A 194 0.50 -9.57 -15.89
CA ALA A 194 0.44 -10.11 -14.54
C ALA A 194 1.82 -10.58 -14.04
N LEU A 195 2.69 -11.08 -14.94
CA LEU A 195 4.04 -11.53 -14.61
C LEU A 195 4.92 -10.40 -14.08
N ARG A 196 4.66 -9.15 -14.47
CA ARG A 196 5.36 -7.99 -13.94
C ARG A 196 5.34 -7.91 -12.42
N GLN A 197 4.23 -8.31 -11.79
CA GLN A 197 4.14 -8.29 -10.33
C GLN A 197 5.06 -9.35 -9.70
N LYS A 198 5.22 -10.50 -10.33
CA LYS A 198 6.16 -11.55 -9.91
C LYS A 198 7.60 -11.05 -10.04
N GLY A 199 7.96 -10.46 -11.16
CA GLY A 199 9.29 -9.83 -11.34
C GLY A 199 9.56 -8.70 -10.34
N LYS A 200 8.54 -7.91 -9.99
CA LYS A 200 8.66 -6.89 -8.94
C LYS A 200 8.98 -7.49 -7.57
N VAL A 201 8.31 -8.58 -7.20
CA VAL A 201 8.57 -9.27 -5.93
C VAL A 201 10.00 -9.81 -5.90
N ALA A 202 10.46 -10.44 -6.99
CA ALA A 202 11.83 -10.94 -7.09
C ALA A 202 12.87 -9.83 -6.92
N VAL A 203 12.76 -8.74 -7.69
CA VAL A 203 13.70 -7.61 -7.61
C VAL A 203 13.75 -7.01 -6.20
N LEU A 204 12.60 -6.83 -5.56
CA LEU A 204 12.54 -6.22 -4.23
C LEU A 204 13.03 -7.18 -3.14
N ALA A 205 12.60 -8.45 -3.15
CA ALA A 205 13.00 -9.42 -2.13
C ALA A 205 14.50 -9.69 -2.17
N LEU A 206 15.05 -10.01 -3.34
CA LEU A 206 16.46 -10.31 -3.51
C LEU A 206 17.32 -9.07 -3.33
N GLY A 207 16.85 -7.91 -3.74
CA GLY A 207 17.58 -6.64 -3.58
C GLY A 207 17.83 -6.24 -2.11
N TYR A 208 17.06 -6.78 -1.17
CA TYR A 208 17.29 -6.59 0.28
C TYR A 208 17.94 -7.80 0.96
N GLN A 209 18.68 -8.60 0.23
CA GLN A 209 19.32 -9.83 0.71
C GLN A 209 18.29 -10.87 1.23
N GLY A 210 17.06 -10.79 0.73
CA GLY A 210 16.03 -11.75 1.07
C GLY A 210 16.24 -13.06 0.30
N GLY A 211 16.06 -14.18 0.95
CA GLY A 211 15.94 -15.50 0.31
C GLY A 211 14.48 -15.92 0.18
N VAL A 212 14.24 -17.23 0.13
CA VAL A 212 12.92 -17.87 -0.02
C VAL A 212 11.88 -17.30 0.96
N GLY A 213 12.24 -17.13 2.24
CA GLY A 213 11.34 -16.58 3.25
C GLY A 213 10.87 -15.14 2.95
N ALA A 214 11.70 -14.32 2.33
CA ALA A 214 11.31 -12.96 1.92
C ALA A 214 10.36 -13.00 0.71
N LEU A 215 10.61 -13.88 -0.25
CA LEU A 215 9.71 -14.10 -1.40
C LEU A 215 8.32 -14.55 -0.93
N ILE A 216 8.25 -15.52 -0.01
CA ILE A 216 7.01 -16.01 0.59
C ILE A 216 6.28 -14.87 1.32
N SER A 217 6.98 -14.11 2.17
CA SER A 217 6.39 -13.01 2.94
C SER A 217 5.89 -11.87 2.06
N MET A 218 6.47 -11.68 0.88
CA MET A 218 5.99 -10.73 -0.14
C MET A 218 4.88 -11.29 -1.04
N GLY A 219 4.40 -12.50 -0.75
CA GLY A 219 3.22 -13.07 -1.41
C GLY A 219 3.51 -13.89 -2.65
N ALA A 220 4.72 -14.39 -2.86
CA ALA A 220 5.08 -15.21 -4.02
C ALA A 220 4.16 -16.42 -4.21
N LEU A 221 3.85 -17.15 -3.13
CA LEU A 221 2.91 -18.29 -3.17
C LEU A 221 1.51 -17.87 -3.57
N ASN A 222 1.01 -16.74 -3.07
CA ASN A 222 -0.31 -16.20 -3.43
C ASN A 222 -0.38 -15.76 -4.89
N MET A 223 0.77 -15.52 -5.52
CA MET A 223 0.89 -15.19 -6.95
C MET A 223 1.06 -16.43 -7.83
N GLY A 224 0.94 -17.63 -7.24
CA GLY A 224 1.07 -18.89 -7.95
C GLY A 224 2.49 -19.23 -8.38
N ILE A 225 3.50 -18.82 -7.61
CA ILE A 225 4.87 -19.33 -7.75
C ILE A 225 4.99 -20.51 -6.78
N PRO A 226 5.26 -21.74 -7.24
CA PRO A 226 5.45 -22.90 -6.37
C PRO A 226 6.64 -22.70 -5.43
N GLU A 227 6.57 -23.28 -4.24
CA GLU A 227 7.65 -23.12 -3.24
C GLU A 227 8.99 -23.72 -3.73
N GLU A 228 8.91 -24.79 -4.50
CA GLU A 228 10.05 -25.44 -5.15
C GLU A 228 10.80 -24.51 -6.12
N ASP A 229 10.09 -23.63 -6.81
CA ASP A 229 10.67 -22.64 -7.74
C ASP A 229 11.32 -21.44 -7.02
N LEU A 230 11.15 -21.33 -5.71
CA LEU A 230 11.73 -20.23 -4.94
C LEU A 230 13.16 -20.53 -4.45
N GLN A 231 13.63 -21.78 -4.59
CA GLN A 231 14.95 -22.23 -4.10
C GLN A 231 16.05 -22.18 -5.16
N GLY A 232 15.71 -21.88 -6.42
CA GLY A 232 16.61 -21.84 -7.57
C GLY A 232 17.40 -20.55 -7.77
#